data_5e22c98f013e5e4525bde6f02c6c73a0
#
_entry.id   5e22c98f013e5e4525bde6f02c6c73a0
#
_cell.length_a   1.000
_cell.length_b   1.000
_cell.length_c   1.000
_cell.angle_alpha   90.00
_cell.angle_beta   90.00
_cell.angle_gamma   90.00
#
_symmetry.space_group_name_H-M   'P 1'
#
loop_
_entity.id
_entity.type
_entity.pdbx_description
1 polymer ?
#
loop_
_entity_poly.entity_id
_entity_poly.type
_entity_poly.pdbx_seq_one_letter_code
_entity_poly.pdbx_strand_id
1 'polypeptide(L)'
;MRMPYRGVRSTAPPPTLTDLRARVAEYAPRLRDGQFFSHETALGLLGVPLPPFPRLPGIHVSAHRPRREPRIVGIHGHRLQARDLAISHTPEGWPLEHPVRAWRQCATIWRIDDLVAAADFLLTDLHPRIEADDLRAEIDRMGDTAGKVLARSLTFSRHGPRSASETHLRLVLVRSGLPEPEISWTLRDVDGRFVAELDLAYPAWRVGVEYDGRVHAEDMRQFARDADRWDSIRECGWEHVRILFHHLRVDGAPAVRKVREALHRAGWRE
;
A
#
# COMPACT_ATOMS: atom_id res chain seq x y z
N MET A 1 -3.87 26.54 24.07
CA MET A 1 -3.92 25.10 24.45
C MET A 1 -5.24 24.53 23.95
N ARG A 2 -5.20 23.47 23.16
CA ARG A 2 -6.32 22.80 22.52
C ARG A 2 -6.73 21.55 23.32
N MET A 3 -7.99 21.14 23.24
CA MET A 3 -8.48 19.90 23.87
C MET A 3 -9.07 18.98 22.79
N PRO A 4 -8.24 18.17 22.10
CA PRO A 4 -8.69 17.29 21.03
C PRO A 4 -9.68 16.23 21.49
N TYR A 5 -9.50 15.73 22.70
CA TYR A 5 -10.42 14.80 23.37
C TYR A 5 -10.62 15.20 24.84
N ARG A 6 -11.75 14.81 25.43
CA ARG A 6 -12.01 15.10 26.84
C ARG A 6 -10.86 14.58 27.73
N GLY A 7 -10.23 15.48 28.46
CA GLY A 7 -9.11 15.18 29.36
C GLY A 7 -7.73 15.14 28.68
N VAL A 8 -7.65 15.32 27.36
CA VAL A 8 -6.38 15.44 26.64
C VAL A 8 -6.15 16.89 26.25
N ARG A 9 -5.00 17.45 26.64
CA ARG A 9 -4.59 18.81 26.31
C ARG A 9 -3.40 18.77 25.37
N SER A 10 -3.41 19.58 24.33
CA SER A 10 -2.35 19.71 23.35
C SER A 10 -1.94 21.16 23.15
N THR A 11 -0.64 21.41 23.10
CA THR A 11 -0.07 22.71 22.70
C THR A 11 0.28 22.73 21.22
N ALA A 12 0.33 21.55 20.56
CA ALA A 12 0.57 21.44 19.13
C ALA A 12 -0.63 21.95 18.30
N PRO A 13 -0.40 22.43 17.08
CA PRO A 13 -1.48 22.73 16.14
C PRO A 13 -2.33 21.48 15.86
N PRO A 14 -3.57 21.65 15.37
CA PRO A 14 -4.35 20.48 14.95
C PRO A 14 -3.60 19.70 13.86
N PRO A 15 -3.55 18.36 13.96
CA PRO A 15 -2.94 17.57 12.89
C PRO A 15 -3.75 17.72 11.60
N THR A 16 -3.09 17.60 10.47
CA THR A 16 -3.80 17.48 9.20
C THR A 16 -4.60 16.18 9.17
N LEU A 17 -5.63 16.13 8.36
CA LEU A 17 -6.49 14.95 8.25
C LEU A 17 -5.71 13.73 7.70
N THR A 18 -4.64 13.98 6.95
CA THR A 18 -3.75 12.95 6.39
C THR A 18 -2.67 12.50 7.36
N ASP A 19 -2.37 13.26 8.41
CA ASP A 19 -1.37 12.87 9.41
C ASP A 19 -1.98 11.92 10.44
N LEU A 20 -2.04 10.63 10.07
CA LEU A 20 -2.57 9.58 10.92
C LEU A 20 -1.81 9.49 12.25
N ARG A 21 -0.47 9.56 12.21
CA ARG A 21 0.37 9.40 13.41
C ARG A 21 0.14 10.53 14.41
N ALA A 22 0.06 11.76 13.97
CA ALA A 22 -0.26 12.89 14.86
C ALA A 22 -1.69 12.80 15.41
N ARG A 23 -2.66 12.34 14.62
CA ARG A 23 -4.03 12.10 15.08
C ARG A 23 -4.11 10.99 16.11
N VAL A 24 -3.37 9.92 15.91
CA VAL A 24 -3.23 8.81 16.87
C VAL A 24 -2.58 9.28 18.16
N ALA A 25 -1.49 10.08 18.08
CA ALA A 25 -0.82 10.64 19.24
C ALA A 25 -1.77 11.47 20.14
N GLU A 26 -2.70 12.19 19.53
CA GLU A 26 -3.73 12.93 20.31
C GLU A 26 -4.73 12.01 21.00
N TYR A 27 -5.02 10.84 20.43
CA TYR A 27 -5.97 9.90 21.02
C TYR A 27 -5.33 8.92 22.00
N ALA A 28 -4.07 8.54 21.79
CA ALA A 28 -3.38 7.49 22.57
C ALA A 28 -3.51 7.62 24.09
N PRO A 29 -3.45 8.84 24.73
CA PRO A 29 -3.67 9.00 26.15
C PRO A 29 -5.08 8.59 26.64
N ARG A 30 -6.02 8.35 25.73
CA ARG A 30 -7.39 7.90 26.03
C ARG A 30 -7.57 6.41 25.96
N LEU A 31 -6.59 5.68 25.46
CA LEU A 31 -6.63 4.22 25.45
C LEU A 31 -6.79 3.71 26.89
N ARG A 32 -7.68 2.75 27.04
CA ARG A 32 -7.86 2.01 28.30
C ARG A 32 -7.14 0.67 28.21
N ASP A 33 -6.87 0.07 29.36
CA ASP A 33 -6.26 -1.25 29.42
C ASP A 33 -6.97 -2.25 28.51
N GLY A 34 -6.19 -2.88 27.63
CA GLY A 34 -6.64 -3.84 26.65
C GLY A 34 -7.39 -3.27 25.46
N GLN A 35 -7.35 -1.97 25.26
CA GLN A 35 -7.65 -1.35 23.98
C GLN A 35 -6.37 -1.21 23.15
N PHE A 36 -6.46 -1.33 21.83
CA PHE A 36 -5.34 -1.27 20.91
C PHE A 36 -5.79 -0.73 19.56
N PHE A 37 -4.88 -0.11 18.82
CA PHE A 37 -5.14 0.33 17.45
C PHE A 37 -5.25 -0.86 16.53
N SER A 38 -6.18 -0.83 15.58
CA SER A 38 -6.53 -1.95 14.71
C SER A 38 -6.90 -1.49 13.30
N HIS A 39 -7.25 -2.43 12.41
CA HIS A 39 -7.70 -2.14 11.05
C HIS A 39 -6.70 -1.22 10.33
N GLU A 40 -7.19 -0.26 9.56
CA GLU A 40 -6.36 0.68 8.79
C GLU A 40 -5.47 1.57 9.67
N THR A 41 -5.85 1.82 10.92
CA THR A 41 -4.98 2.57 11.84
C THR A 41 -3.72 1.77 12.17
N ALA A 42 -3.85 0.49 12.47
CA ALA A 42 -2.70 -0.37 12.71
C ALA A 42 -1.80 -0.47 11.48
N LEU A 43 -2.39 -0.72 10.32
CA LEU A 43 -1.65 -0.79 9.06
C LEU A 43 -0.92 0.50 8.74
N GLY A 44 -1.58 1.65 8.85
CA GLY A 44 -0.96 2.94 8.59
C GLY A 44 0.16 3.31 9.57
N LEU A 45 0.06 2.91 10.84
CA LEU A 45 1.14 3.08 11.81
C LEU A 45 2.36 2.21 11.51
N LEU A 46 2.17 1.09 10.82
CA LEU A 46 3.22 0.22 10.30
C LEU A 46 3.78 0.67 8.94
N GLY A 47 3.27 1.75 8.37
CA GLY A 47 3.71 2.27 7.08
C GLY A 47 3.02 1.65 5.87
N VAL A 48 2.06 0.73 6.07
CA VAL A 48 1.27 0.15 4.97
C VAL A 48 0.51 1.27 4.26
N PRO A 49 0.56 1.33 2.92
CA PRO A 49 -0.17 2.34 2.18
C PRO A 49 -1.68 2.24 2.41
N LEU A 50 -2.27 3.35 2.80
CA LEU A 50 -3.72 3.44 3.00
C LEU A 50 -4.41 3.84 1.69
N PRO A 51 -5.70 3.47 1.51
CA PRO A 51 -6.46 3.88 0.34
C PRO A 51 -6.40 5.39 0.11
N PRO A 52 -6.25 5.84 -1.15
CA PRO A 52 -6.09 7.25 -1.45
C PRO A 52 -7.38 8.05 -1.20
N PHE A 53 -7.18 9.37 -1.06
CA PHE A 53 -8.28 10.35 -1.03
C PHE A 53 -9.35 10.04 -2.13
N PRO A 54 -10.66 10.27 -1.90
CA PRO A 54 -11.22 11.17 -0.88
C PRO A 54 -11.52 10.53 0.48
N ARG A 55 -11.28 9.23 0.64
CA ARG A 55 -11.53 8.58 1.91
C ARG A 55 -10.42 8.92 2.90
N LEU A 56 -10.79 9.58 4.00
CA LEU A 56 -9.87 9.82 5.11
C LEU A 56 -9.83 8.59 6.02
N PRO A 57 -8.65 8.10 6.40
CA PRO A 57 -8.53 6.99 7.33
C PRO A 57 -9.14 7.39 8.68
N GLY A 58 -10.02 6.54 9.21
CA GLY A 58 -10.53 6.66 10.57
C GLY A 58 -9.47 6.30 11.61
N ILE A 59 -9.70 6.63 12.88
CA ILE A 59 -8.96 6.03 13.98
C ILE A 59 -9.77 4.82 14.47
N HIS A 60 -9.23 3.62 14.24
CA HIS A 60 -9.84 2.36 14.63
C HIS A 60 -9.19 1.84 15.90
N VAL A 61 -10.00 1.58 16.90
CA VAL A 61 -9.57 1.06 18.20
C VAL A 61 -10.41 -0.16 18.56
N SER A 62 -9.74 -1.26 18.82
CA SER A 62 -10.37 -2.52 19.20
C SER A 62 -10.18 -2.82 20.69
N ALA A 63 -11.08 -3.65 21.22
CA ALA A 63 -10.94 -4.28 22.50
C ALA A 63 -11.47 -5.72 22.43
N HIS A 64 -10.79 -6.67 23.09
CA HIS A 64 -11.28 -8.04 23.20
C HIS A 64 -12.32 -8.17 24.32
N ARG A 65 -13.35 -8.98 24.08
CA ARG A 65 -14.31 -9.37 25.13
C ARG A 65 -13.58 -9.98 26.32
N PRO A 66 -13.98 -9.67 27.56
CA PRO A 66 -15.18 -8.93 27.97
C PRO A 66 -15.03 -7.39 27.96
N ARG A 67 -13.85 -6.84 27.64
CA ARG A 67 -13.60 -5.39 27.60
C ARG A 67 -14.46 -4.69 26.56
N ARG A 68 -14.69 -3.38 26.76
CA ARG A 68 -15.55 -2.59 25.87
C ARG A 68 -14.70 -1.74 24.91
N GLU A 69 -15.18 -1.68 23.68
CA GLU A 69 -14.72 -0.76 22.67
C GLU A 69 -14.93 0.71 23.10
N PRO A 70 -14.13 1.66 22.60
CA PRO A 70 -14.40 3.08 22.82
C PRO A 70 -15.65 3.53 22.06
N ARG A 71 -16.40 4.46 22.66
CA ARG A 71 -17.56 5.12 22.07
C ARG A 71 -17.33 6.63 22.13
N ILE A 72 -16.46 7.11 21.24
CA ILE A 72 -16.00 8.50 21.20
C ILE A 72 -16.17 9.00 19.78
N VAL A 73 -16.64 10.21 19.60
CA VAL A 73 -16.78 10.85 18.28
C VAL A 73 -15.41 10.89 17.59
N GLY A 74 -15.38 10.48 16.32
CA GLY A 74 -14.16 10.41 15.51
C GLY A 74 -13.32 9.15 15.73
N ILE A 75 -13.78 8.21 16.57
CA ILE A 75 -13.14 6.91 16.82
C ILE A 75 -14.07 5.78 16.41
N HIS A 76 -13.58 4.87 15.58
CA HIS A 76 -14.27 3.65 15.22
C HIS A 76 -13.92 2.55 16.24
N GLY A 77 -14.81 2.33 17.19
CA GLY A 77 -14.64 1.32 18.23
C GLY A 77 -15.07 -0.06 17.73
N HIS A 78 -14.24 -1.09 17.95
CA HIS A 78 -14.52 -2.48 17.61
C HIS A 78 -14.43 -3.39 18.80
N ARG A 79 -15.37 -4.32 18.92
CA ARG A 79 -15.37 -5.34 19.96
C ARG A 79 -15.12 -6.70 19.36
N LEU A 80 -13.94 -7.23 19.60
CA LEU A 80 -13.48 -8.49 19.03
C LEU A 80 -13.66 -9.64 20.01
N GLN A 81 -13.78 -10.86 19.49
CA GLN A 81 -13.67 -12.06 20.31
C GLN A 81 -12.21 -12.23 20.74
N ALA A 82 -11.99 -12.60 22.01
CA ALA A 82 -10.65 -12.93 22.48
C ALA A 82 -10.17 -14.19 21.75
N ARG A 83 -9.00 -14.09 21.14
CA ARG A 83 -8.27 -15.20 20.53
C ARG A 83 -6.78 -14.94 20.77
N ASP A 84 -5.95 -15.96 20.62
CA ASP A 84 -4.50 -15.84 20.79
C ASP A 84 -3.94 -14.69 19.95
N LEU A 85 -3.33 -13.73 20.63
CA LEU A 85 -2.98 -12.45 20.01
C LEU A 85 -1.58 -12.05 20.36
N ALA A 86 -0.80 -11.85 19.33
CA ALA A 86 0.37 -11.02 19.43
C ALA A 86 -0.06 -9.55 19.21
N ILE A 87 -0.36 -8.82 20.28
CA ILE A 87 -0.43 -7.37 20.25
C ILE A 87 1.02 -6.88 20.21
N SER A 88 1.39 -6.19 19.14
CA SER A 88 2.65 -5.49 19.03
C SER A 88 2.54 -4.06 19.58
N HIS A 89 3.64 -3.33 19.58
CA HIS A 89 3.67 -1.93 20.01
C HIS A 89 4.45 -1.11 19.00
N THR A 90 4.02 0.12 18.78
CA THR A 90 4.81 1.09 18.02
C THR A 90 6.05 1.52 18.82
N PRO A 91 7.05 2.19 18.22
CA PRO A 91 8.17 2.77 18.95
C PRO A 91 7.76 3.71 20.08
N GLU A 92 6.62 4.38 19.96
CA GLU A 92 6.03 5.24 21.02
C GLU A 92 5.33 4.44 22.13
N GLY A 93 5.29 3.11 22.05
CA GLY A 93 4.65 2.22 23.01
C GLY A 93 3.14 2.07 22.84
N TRP A 94 2.56 2.51 21.73
CA TRP A 94 1.13 2.33 21.47
C TRP A 94 0.80 0.89 21.10
N PRO A 95 -0.19 0.25 21.77
CA PRO A 95 -0.56 -1.12 21.49
C PRO A 95 -1.24 -1.25 20.13
N LEU A 96 -0.82 -2.23 19.35
CA LEU A 96 -1.13 -2.39 17.94
C LEU A 96 -1.58 -3.80 17.60
N GLU A 97 -2.60 -3.95 16.79
CA GLU A 97 -3.01 -5.25 16.23
C GLU A 97 -1.91 -5.83 15.34
N HIS A 98 -1.80 -7.15 15.34
CA HIS A 98 -0.90 -7.86 14.43
C HIS A 98 -1.20 -7.51 12.97
N PRO A 99 -0.20 -7.22 12.12
CA PRO A 99 -0.41 -6.69 10.77
C PRO A 99 -1.29 -7.60 9.89
N VAL A 100 -1.09 -8.91 9.93
CA VAL A 100 -1.90 -9.89 9.20
C VAL A 100 -3.37 -9.80 9.58
N ARG A 101 -3.65 -9.66 10.87
CA ARG A 101 -5.01 -9.52 11.36
C ARG A 101 -5.62 -8.16 11.05
N ALA A 102 -4.83 -7.09 11.16
CA ALA A 102 -5.26 -5.75 10.77
C ALA A 102 -5.63 -5.70 9.27
N TRP A 103 -4.84 -6.36 8.40
CA TRP A 103 -5.14 -6.52 6.99
C TRP A 103 -6.49 -7.24 6.77
N ARG A 104 -6.69 -8.39 7.43
CA ARG A 104 -7.97 -9.11 7.35
C ARG A 104 -9.14 -8.25 7.80
N GLN A 105 -9.00 -7.48 8.87
CA GLN A 105 -10.04 -6.59 9.38
C GLN A 105 -10.43 -5.51 8.38
N CYS A 106 -9.50 -5.06 7.52
CA CYS A 106 -9.76 -4.07 6.48
C CYS A 106 -10.64 -4.59 5.34
N ALA A 107 -10.83 -5.89 5.20
CA ALA A 107 -11.65 -6.48 4.12
C ALA A 107 -13.13 -6.03 4.11
N THR A 108 -13.63 -5.50 5.21
CA THR A 108 -15.00 -4.96 5.31
C THR A 108 -15.10 -3.49 4.91
N ILE A 109 -13.96 -2.81 4.76
CA ILE A 109 -13.91 -1.36 4.58
C ILE A 109 -13.10 -0.92 3.36
N TRP A 110 -12.24 -1.80 2.82
CA TRP A 110 -11.39 -1.53 1.67
C TRP A 110 -11.85 -2.25 0.41
N ARG A 111 -11.45 -1.71 -0.74
CA ARG A 111 -11.60 -2.39 -2.03
C ARG A 111 -10.55 -3.49 -2.17
N ILE A 112 -10.80 -4.43 -3.07
CA ILE A 112 -9.87 -5.53 -3.31
C ILE A 112 -8.48 -5.06 -3.72
N ASP A 113 -8.38 -4.00 -4.51
CA ASP A 113 -7.09 -3.48 -5.00
C ASP A 113 -6.26 -2.84 -3.88
N ASP A 114 -6.93 -2.18 -2.93
CA ASP A 114 -6.28 -1.64 -1.73
C ASP A 114 -5.79 -2.78 -0.80
N LEU A 115 -6.56 -3.87 -0.71
CA LEU A 115 -6.14 -5.07 0.03
C LEU A 115 -4.96 -5.77 -0.64
N VAL A 116 -4.91 -5.79 -1.98
CA VAL A 116 -3.76 -6.31 -2.73
C VAL A 116 -2.53 -5.44 -2.46
N ALA A 117 -2.65 -4.12 -2.56
CA ALA A 117 -1.53 -3.20 -2.31
C ALA A 117 -1.00 -3.32 -0.88
N ALA A 118 -1.88 -3.49 0.10
CA ALA A 118 -1.48 -3.72 1.48
C ALA A 118 -0.79 -5.10 1.65
N ALA A 119 -1.31 -6.15 1.01
CA ALA A 119 -0.67 -7.47 1.05
C ALA A 119 0.72 -7.43 0.39
N ASP A 120 0.85 -6.80 -0.78
CA ASP A 120 2.14 -6.63 -1.46
C ASP A 120 3.16 -5.95 -0.54
N PHE A 121 2.76 -4.88 0.17
CA PHE A 121 3.61 -4.21 1.15
C PHE A 121 4.00 -5.14 2.32
N LEU A 122 3.03 -5.86 2.88
CA LEU A 122 3.29 -6.78 3.99
C LEU A 122 4.28 -7.89 3.61
N LEU A 123 4.20 -8.36 2.36
CA LEU A 123 5.09 -9.39 1.83
C LEU A 123 6.48 -8.86 1.50
N THR A 124 6.63 -7.56 1.21
CA THR A 124 7.87 -6.96 0.68
C THR A 124 8.66 -6.21 1.72
N ASP A 125 8.03 -5.26 2.40
CA ASP A 125 8.73 -4.21 3.16
C ASP A 125 8.58 -4.34 4.68
N LEU A 126 7.67 -5.20 5.16
CA LEU A 126 7.46 -5.32 6.61
C LEU A 126 8.53 -6.18 7.28
N HIS A 127 8.98 -5.74 8.45
CA HIS A 127 9.88 -6.51 9.32
C HIS A 127 9.26 -6.68 10.73
N PRO A 128 9.18 -7.90 11.29
CA PRO A 128 9.59 -9.16 10.67
C PRO A 128 8.76 -9.48 9.42
N ARG A 129 9.36 -10.21 8.48
CA ARG A 129 8.75 -10.55 7.20
C ARG A 129 7.45 -11.33 7.39
N ILE A 130 6.44 -10.97 6.62
CA ILE A 130 5.17 -11.70 6.50
C ILE A 130 5.23 -12.52 5.21
N GLU A 131 4.86 -13.79 5.29
CA GLU A 131 4.76 -14.64 4.13
C GLU A 131 3.31 -14.79 3.67
N ALA A 132 3.09 -15.18 2.41
CA ALA A 132 1.75 -15.37 1.87
C ALA A 132 0.94 -16.42 2.65
N ASP A 133 1.64 -17.41 3.21
CA ASP A 133 1.02 -18.44 4.04
C ASP A 133 0.52 -17.92 5.38
N ASP A 134 1.13 -16.88 5.95
CA ASP A 134 0.62 -16.22 7.16
C ASP A 134 -0.72 -15.55 6.90
N LEU A 135 -0.85 -14.86 5.75
CA LEU A 135 -2.11 -14.25 5.33
C LEU A 135 -3.18 -15.30 5.04
N ARG A 136 -2.80 -16.41 4.41
CA ARG A 136 -3.70 -17.54 4.12
C ARG A 136 -4.16 -18.22 5.41
N ALA A 137 -3.24 -18.50 6.33
CA ALA A 137 -3.55 -19.10 7.63
C ALA A 137 -4.50 -18.23 8.47
N GLU A 138 -4.40 -16.91 8.38
CA GLU A 138 -5.36 -16.03 9.06
C GLU A 138 -6.75 -16.10 8.44
N ILE A 139 -6.87 -16.22 7.11
CA ILE A 139 -8.14 -16.42 6.42
C ILE A 139 -8.76 -17.76 6.86
N ASP A 140 -7.98 -18.83 6.86
CA ASP A 140 -8.45 -20.17 7.22
C ASP A 140 -8.91 -20.23 8.68
N ARG A 141 -8.18 -19.58 9.58
CA ARG A 141 -8.48 -19.55 11.01
C ARG A 141 -9.68 -18.67 11.37
N MET A 142 -9.82 -17.54 10.70
CA MET A 142 -10.77 -16.48 11.08
C MET A 142 -11.95 -16.36 10.11
N GLY A 143 -11.90 -17.04 8.99
CA GLY A 143 -12.83 -16.91 7.88
C GLY A 143 -12.59 -15.70 7.01
N ASP A 144 -13.00 -15.81 5.76
CA ASP A 144 -13.02 -14.72 4.80
C ASP A 144 -14.27 -13.85 4.97
N THR A 145 -14.29 -12.71 4.30
CA THR A 145 -15.47 -11.85 4.18
C THR A 145 -16.36 -12.27 3.02
N ALA A 146 -17.56 -11.69 2.93
CA ALA A 146 -18.50 -11.95 1.85
C ALA A 146 -17.83 -11.80 0.47
N GLY A 147 -18.09 -12.75 -0.42
CA GLY A 147 -17.49 -12.78 -1.76
C GLY A 147 -16.03 -13.23 -1.82
N LYS A 148 -15.50 -13.80 -0.75
CA LYS A 148 -14.11 -14.28 -0.65
C LYS A 148 -13.09 -13.21 -1.05
N VAL A 149 -13.28 -12.00 -0.56
CA VAL A 149 -12.49 -10.82 -0.96
C VAL A 149 -11.02 -10.99 -0.59
N LEU A 150 -10.72 -11.54 0.58
CA LEU A 150 -9.34 -11.78 1.04
C LEU A 150 -8.65 -12.85 0.19
N ALA A 151 -9.27 -14.02 0.01
CA ALA A 151 -8.71 -15.07 -0.83
C ALA A 151 -8.48 -14.57 -2.27
N ARG A 152 -9.42 -13.81 -2.82
CA ARG A 152 -9.26 -13.18 -4.14
C ARG A 152 -8.14 -12.15 -4.17
N SER A 153 -7.95 -11.34 -3.12
CA SER A 153 -6.84 -10.39 -3.09
C SER A 153 -5.50 -11.12 -3.10
N LEU A 154 -5.35 -12.23 -2.39
CA LEU A 154 -4.13 -13.03 -2.38
C LEU A 154 -3.77 -13.63 -3.74
N THR A 155 -4.75 -13.95 -4.61
CA THR A 155 -4.44 -14.44 -5.96
C THR A 155 -3.71 -13.40 -6.81
N PHE A 156 -3.93 -12.10 -6.51
CA PHE A 156 -3.30 -10.98 -7.21
C PHE A 156 -2.10 -10.40 -6.48
N SER A 157 -1.86 -10.79 -5.22
CA SER A 157 -0.74 -10.24 -4.45
C SER A 157 0.60 -10.78 -4.95
N ARG A 158 1.62 -9.92 -4.94
CA ARG A 158 2.97 -10.25 -5.37
C ARG A 158 3.97 -9.65 -4.38
N HIS A 159 5.11 -10.29 -4.28
CA HIS A 159 6.29 -9.70 -3.66
C HIS A 159 6.95 -8.74 -4.65
N GLY A 160 7.43 -7.60 -4.16
CA GLY A 160 8.27 -6.70 -4.95
C GLY A 160 7.76 -5.28 -5.13
N PRO A 161 6.44 -4.99 -5.29
CA PRO A 161 5.99 -3.60 -5.42
C PRO A 161 6.37 -2.77 -4.20
N ARG A 162 6.90 -1.57 -4.44
CA ARG A 162 7.33 -0.65 -3.37
C ARG A 162 6.31 0.45 -3.08
N SER A 163 5.24 0.50 -3.85
CA SER A 163 4.17 1.45 -3.63
C SER A 163 2.80 0.88 -4.03
N ALA A 164 1.74 1.41 -3.42
CA ALA A 164 0.37 1.07 -3.84
C ALA A 164 0.09 1.43 -5.30
N SER A 165 0.73 2.47 -5.82
CA SER A 165 0.53 2.90 -7.21
C SER A 165 1.13 1.92 -8.21
N GLU A 166 2.27 1.31 -7.91
CA GLU A 166 2.86 0.22 -8.69
C GLU A 166 1.96 -0.99 -8.71
N THR A 167 1.43 -1.40 -7.54
CA THR A 167 0.43 -2.47 -7.45
C THR A 167 -0.81 -2.15 -8.28
N HIS A 168 -1.38 -0.95 -8.15
CA HIS A 168 -2.57 -0.55 -8.90
C HIS A 168 -2.29 -0.52 -10.42
N LEU A 169 -1.14 -0.01 -10.85
CA LEU A 169 -0.73 -0.03 -12.25
C LEU A 169 -0.65 -1.46 -12.78
N ARG A 170 0.06 -2.35 -12.07
CA ARG A 170 0.15 -3.77 -12.43
C ARG A 170 -1.22 -4.41 -12.58
N LEU A 171 -2.12 -4.21 -11.61
CA LEU A 171 -3.47 -4.78 -11.64
C LEU A 171 -4.28 -4.29 -12.84
N VAL A 172 -4.19 -3.00 -13.18
CA VAL A 172 -4.86 -2.41 -14.34
C VAL A 172 -4.35 -3.03 -15.63
N LEU A 173 -3.03 -3.18 -15.79
CA LEU A 173 -2.42 -3.76 -16.99
C LEU A 173 -2.84 -5.22 -17.18
N VAL A 174 -2.69 -6.06 -16.14
CA VAL A 174 -3.02 -7.48 -16.19
C VAL A 174 -4.50 -7.73 -16.47
N ARG A 175 -5.39 -7.00 -15.78
CA ARG A 175 -6.85 -7.13 -16.00
C ARG A 175 -7.31 -6.65 -17.37
N SER A 176 -6.50 -5.85 -18.05
CA SER A 176 -6.76 -5.39 -19.41
C SER A 176 -6.19 -6.33 -20.49
N GLY A 177 -5.74 -7.54 -20.08
CA GLY A 177 -5.26 -8.57 -21.00
C GLY A 177 -3.79 -8.43 -21.42
N LEU A 178 -3.03 -7.48 -20.83
CA LEU A 178 -1.59 -7.44 -21.07
C LEU A 178 -0.88 -8.57 -20.31
N PRO A 179 0.29 -9.01 -20.76
CA PRO A 179 1.10 -9.99 -20.03
C PRO A 179 1.38 -9.52 -18.61
N GLU A 180 1.59 -10.44 -17.68
CA GLU A 180 2.04 -10.08 -16.33
C GLU A 180 3.47 -9.54 -16.39
N PRO A 181 3.74 -8.33 -15.90
CA PRO A 181 5.08 -7.78 -15.89
C PRO A 181 5.93 -8.37 -14.75
N GLU A 182 7.25 -8.40 -14.96
CA GLU A 182 8.22 -8.55 -13.88
C GLU A 182 8.21 -7.29 -13.00
N ILE A 183 8.35 -7.45 -11.68
CA ILE A 183 8.28 -6.36 -10.71
C ILE A 183 9.68 -6.02 -10.23
N SER A 184 9.96 -4.73 -10.00
CA SER A 184 11.25 -4.24 -9.49
C SER A 184 12.44 -4.80 -10.28
N TRP A 185 12.35 -4.73 -11.61
CA TRP A 185 13.34 -5.31 -12.51
C TRP A 185 14.65 -4.53 -12.50
N THR A 186 15.75 -5.21 -12.15
CA THR A 186 17.09 -4.62 -12.23
C THR A 186 17.61 -4.69 -13.66
N LEU A 187 17.64 -3.53 -14.33
CA LEU A 187 18.26 -3.38 -15.63
C LEU A 187 19.78 -3.23 -15.49
N ARG A 188 20.52 -3.99 -16.30
CA ARG A 188 21.98 -3.91 -16.41
C ARG A 188 22.39 -3.68 -17.85
N ASP A 189 23.53 -3.01 -18.06
CA ASP A 189 24.14 -2.85 -19.38
C ASP A 189 24.83 -4.16 -19.86
N VAL A 190 25.44 -4.08 -21.04
CA VAL A 190 26.15 -5.22 -21.65
C VAL A 190 27.38 -5.68 -20.84
N ASP A 191 27.94 -4.82 -20.00
CA ASP A 191 29.05 -5.11 -19.10
C ASP A 191 28.57 -5.62 -17.73
N GLY A 192 27.25 -5.75 -17.53
CA GLY A 192 26.63 -6.19 -16.27
C GLY A 192 26.52 -5.10 -15.21
N ARG A 193 26.83 -3.84 -15.54
CA ARG A 193 26.71 -2.71 -14.59
C ARG A 193 25.26 -2.33 -14.41
N PHE A 194 24.91 -1.92 -13.19
CA PHE A 194 23.57 -1.43 -12.86
C PHE A 194 23.26 -0.15 -13.66
N VAL A 195 22.11 -0.12 -14.31
CA VAL A 195 21.57 1.04 -15.04
C VAL A 195 20.38 1.62 -14.29
N ALA A 196 19.37 0.81 -14.05
CA ALA A 196 18.14 1.25 -13.39
C ALA A 196 17.42 0.07 -12.71
N GLU A 197 16.54 0.39 -11.77
CA GLU A 197 15.47 -0.50 -11.33
C GLU A 197 14.16 0.03 -11.90
N LEU A 198 13.46 -0.82 -12.64
CA LEU A 198 12.19 -0.50 -13.29
C LEU A 198 11.04 -1.03 -12.43
N ASP A 199 10.03 -0.22 -12.16
CA ASP A 199 8.89 -0.63 -11.31
C ASP A 199 8.22 -1.89 -11.87
N LEU A 200 7.94 -1.88 -13.18
CA LEU A 200 7.41 -3.02 -13.93
C LEU A 200 8.19 -3.17 -15.24
N ALA A 201 8.44 -4.40 -15.65
CA ALA A 201 9.19 -4.68 -16.86
C ALA A 201 8.59 -5.83 -17.67
N TYR A 202 8.79 -5.78 -18.96
CA TYR A 202 8.52 -6.88 -19.90
C TYR A 202 9.83 -7.23 -20.62
N PRO A 203 10.70 -8.06 -20.00
CA PRO A 203 12.06 -8.29 -20.51
C PRO A 203 12.08 -8.93 -21.90
N ALA A 204 11.12 -9.80 -22.22
CA ALA A 204 11.01 -10.43 -23.53
C ALA A 204 10.85 -9.41 -24.68
N TRP A 205 10.30 -8.24 -24.37
CA TRP A 205 10.05 -7.15 -25.33
C TRP A 205 10.90 -5.91 -25.03
N ARG A 206 11.73 -5.94 -24.00
CA ARG A 206 12.54 -4.80 -23.54
C ARG A 206 11.71 -3.52 -23.34
N VAL A 207 10.55 -3.66 -22.71
CA VAL A 207 9.68 -2.55 -22.34
C VAL A 207 9.72 -2.39 -20.83
N GLY A 208 10.16 -1.22 -20.36
CA GLY A 208 10.15 -0.82 -18.96
C GLY A 208 9.03 0.17 -18.69
N VAL A 209 8.29 -0.02 -17.61
CA VAL A 209 7.18 0.85 -17.22
C VAL A 209 7.44 1.38 -15.82
N GLU A 210 7.39 2.70 -15.65
CA GLU A 210 7.59 3.37 -14.38
C GLU A 210 6.39 4.25 -14.02
N TYR A 211 5.98 4.18 -12.76
CA TYR A 211 4.98 5.09 -12.22
C TYR A 211 5.63 6.31 -11.60
N ASP A 212 5.34 7.47 -12.16
CA ASP A 212 5.75 8.75 -11.60
C ASP A 212 4.55 9.49 -10.99
N GLY A 213 4.43 9.36 -9.67
CA GLY A 213 3.37 10.00 -8.88
C GLY A 213 3.63 11.47 -8.57
N ARG A 214 4.77 12.03 -8.99
CA ARG A 214 5.13 13.42 -8.67
C ARG A 214 4.27 14.40 -9.46
N VAL A 215 3.50 15.18 -8.74
CA VAL A 215 2.59 16.21 -9.32
C VAL A 215 3.34 17.52 -9.61
N HIS A 216 4.49 17.73 -8.94
CA HIS A 216 5.28 18.97 -9.05
C HIS A 216 6.75 18.66 -9.28
N ALA A 217 7.24 18.99 -10.47
CA ALA A 217 8.67 18.97 -10.79
C ALA A 217 9.33 20.27 -10.29
N GLU A 218 9.46 20.41 -8.97
CA GLU A 218 10.05 21.64 -8.36
C GLU A 218 11.59 21.58 -8.28
N ASP A 219 12.21 20.42 -8.51
CA ASP A 219 13.66 20.27 -8.45
C ASP A 219 14.28 20.02 -9.84
N MET A 220 14.87 21.06 -10.43
CA MET A 220 15.60 20.98 -11.70
C MET A 220 16.74 19.95 -11.71
N ARG A 221 17.39 19.73 -10.55
CA ARG A 221 18.47 18.74 -10.45
C ARG A 221 17.94 17.32 -10.47
N GLN A 222 16.77 17.11 -9.86
CA GLN A 222 16.10 15.82 -9.91
C GLN A 222 15.62 15.51 -11.35
N PHE A 223 15.05 16.50 -12.03
CA PHE A 223 14.62 16.35 -13.42
C PHE A 223 15.79 15.99 -14.36
N ALA A 224 16.95 16.63 -14.18
CA ALA A 224 18.14 16.31 -14.97
C ALA A 224 18.60 14.85 -14.73
N ARG A 225 18.68 14.41 -13.47
CA ARG A 225 19.04 13.01 -13.15
C ARG A 225 18.05 12.01 -13.72
N ASP A 226 16.77 12.31 -13.69
CA ASP A 226 15.73 11.45 -14.26
C ASP A 226 15.86 11.39 -15.80
N ALA A 227 16.21 12.49 -16.46
CA ALA A 227 16.45 12.52 -17.90
C ALA A 227 17.66 11.66 -18.29
N ASP A 228 18.80 11.81 -17.62
CA ASP A 228 20.00 11.01 -17.85
C ASP A 228 19.72 9.51 -17.65
N ARG A 229 18.94 9.17 -16.63
CA ARG A 229 18.51 7.79 -16.35
C ARG A 229 17.65 7.22 -17.49
N TRP A 230 16.72 8.00 -18.01
CA TRP A 230 15.88 7.56 -19.14
C TRP A 230 16.68 7.38 -20.41
N ASP A 231 17.70 8.20 -20.66
CA ASP A 231 18.61 8.04 -21.78
C ASP A 231 19.43 6.75 -21.64
N SER A 232 19.97 6.48 -20.45
CA SER A 232 20.69 5.22 -20.17
C SER A 232 19.83 3.98 -20.39
N ILE A 233 18.53 4.01 -20.00
CA ILE A 233 17.58 2.92 -20.27
C ILE A 233 17.43 2.70 -21.78
N ARG A 234 17.30 3.78 -22.58
CA ARG A 234 17.16 3.69 -24.03
C ARG A 234 18.44 3.20 -24.70
N GLU A 235 19.61 3.62 -24.23
CA GLU A 235 20.92 3.13 -24.71
C GLU A 235 21.08 1.63 -24.53
N CYS A 236 20.46 1.04 -23.49
CA CYS A 236 20.38 -0.40 -23.30
C CYS A 236 19.37 -1.08 -24.27
N GLY A 237 18.75 -0.34 -25.17
CA GLY A 237 17.78 -0.86 -26.14
C GLY A 237 16.41 -1.16 -25.52
N TRP A 238 16.06 -0.51 -24.41
CA TRP A 238 14.75 -0.63 -23.78
C TRP A 238 13.85 0.54 -24.13
N GLU A 239 12.60 0.26 -24.39
CA GLU A 239 11.55 1.29 -24.48
C GLU A 239 11.07 1.63 -23.06
N HIS A 240 11.17 2.91 -22.70
CA HIS A 240 10.75 3.41 -21.38
C HIS A 240 9.37 4.07 -21.46
N VAL A 241 8.41 3.53 -20.70
CA VAL A 241 7.03 4.01 -20.63
C VAL A 241 6.77 4.64 -19.27
N ARG A 242 6.63 5.96 -19.26
CA ARG A 242 6.32 6.71 -18.04
C ARG A 242 4.80 6.84 -17.87
N ILE A 243 4.29 6.37 -16.72
CA ILE A 243 2.89 6.47 -16.30
C ILE A 243 2.77 7.51 -15.20
N LEU A 244 1.95 8.51 -15.41
CA LEU A 244 1.69 9.59 -14.44
C LEU A 244 0.38 9.34 -13.71
N PHE A 245 0.21 10.00 -12.56
CA PHE A 245 -1.00 9.90 -11.73
C PHE A 245 -2.30 9.99 -12.53
N HIS A 246 -2.41 10.97 -13.46
CA HIS A 246 -3.63 11.15 -14.24
C HIS A 246 -3.93 10.01 -15.22
N HIS A 247 -2.91 9.21 -15.61
CA HIS A 247 -3.11 8.04 -16.47
C HIS A 247 -3.80 6.88 -15.77
N LEU A 248 -3.73 6.81 -14.43
CA LEU A 248 -4.40 5.79 -13.62
C LEU A 248 -5.78 6.23 -13.10
N ARG A 249 -6.17 7.49 -13.33
CA ARG A 249 -7.49 7.95 -12.89
C ARG A 249 -8.61 7.24 -13.65
N VAL A 250 -9.76 7.12 -12.98
CA VAL A 250 -10.98 6.46 -13.46
C VAL A 250 -10.76 4.95 -13.61
N ASP A 251 -10.31 4.47 -14.75
CA ASP A 251 -10.17 3.05 -15.08
C ASP A 251 -8.74 2.67 -15.54
N GLY A 252 -7.84 3.65 -15.61
CA GLY A 252 -6.46 3.44 -16.07
C GLY A 252 -6.31 3.21 -17.59
N ALA A 253 -7.36 3.41 -18.38
CA ALA A 253 -7.30 3.20 -19.83
C ALA A 253 -6.17 3.94 -20.54
N PRO A 254 -5.79 5.19 -20.19
CA PRO A 254 -4.62 5.83 -20.76
C PRO A 254 -3.30 5.11 -20.46
N ALA A 255 -3.13 4.55 -19.27
CA ALA A 255 -1.95 3.76 -18.90
C ALA A 255 -1.88 2.48 -19.74
N VAL A 256 -3.00 1.74 -19.80
CA VAL A 256 -3.12 0.51 -20.60
C VAL A 256 -2.77 0.78 -22.07
N ARG A 257 -3.33 1.83 -22.66
CA ARG A 257 -3.05 2.18 -24.06
C ARG A 257 -1.55 2.44 -24.29
N LYS A 258 -0.91 3.25 -23.46
CA LYS A 258 0.52 3.56 -23.59
C LYS A 258 1.39 2.30 -23.55
N VAL A 259 1.13 1.42 -22.58
CA VAL A 259 1.91 0.18 -22.42
C VAL A 259 1.63 -0.80 -23.55
N ARG A 260 0.37 -0.95 -23.96
CA ARG A 260 -0.02 -1.80 -25.09
C ARG A 260 0.66 -1.35 -26.39
N GLU A 261 0.66 -0.06 -26.69
CA GLU A 261 1.33 0.51 -27.87
C GLU A 261 2.85 0.25 -27.85
N ALA A 262 3.50 0.38 -26.69
CA ALA A 262 4.92 0.06 -26.55
C ALA A 262 5.20 -1.43 -26.79
N LEU A 263 4.41 -2.30 -26.17
CA LEU A 263 4.53 -3.75 -26.39
C LEU A 263 4.29 -4.15 -27.85
N HIS A 264 3.31 -3.55 -28.54
CA HIS A 264 3.07 -3.82 -29.97
C HIS A 264 4.24 -3.36 -30.84
N ARG A 265 4.84 -2.17 -30.57
CA ARG A 265 6.06 -1.72 -31.26
C ARG A 265 7.23 -2.69 -31.07
N ALA A 266 7.32 -3.26 -29.87
CA ALA A 266 8.33 -4.25 -29.51
C ALA A 266 8.03 -5.68 -30.04
N GLY A 267 6.92 -5.87 -30.78
CA GLY A 267 6.60 -7.14 -31.42
C GLY A 267 5.64 -8.06 -30.67
N TRP A 268 5.13 -7.64 -29.51
CA TRP A 268 4.07 -8.39 -28.83
C TRP A 268 2.77 -8.38 -29.67
N ARG A 269 2.07 -9.51 -29.65
CA ARG A 269 0.75 -9.69 -30.30
C ARG A 269 -0.20 -10.31 -29.27
N GLU A 270 -1.45 -9.85 -29.28
CA GLU A 270 -2.54 -10.43 -28.46
C GLU A 270 -2.86 -11.84 -28.88
#